data_f1fb6de41b3b947de8e6fb0636840ea8
#
_entry.id   f1fb6de41b3b947de8e6fb0636840ea8
#
_cell.length_a   1.000
_cell.length_b   1.000
_cell.length_c   1.000
_cell.angle_alpha   90.00
_cell.angle_beta   90.00
_cell.angle_gamma   90.00
#
_symmetry.space_group_name_H-M   'P 1'
#
loop_
_entity.id
_entity.type
_entity.pdbx_description
1 polymer ?
#
loop_
_entity_poly.entity_id
_entity_poly.type
_entity_poly.pdbx_seq_one_letter_code
_entity_poly.pdbx_strand_id
1 'polypeptide(L)'
;MQMTHSKSLKVSGRPWHSKIAIFALLGLALLANWSQAQSTDSTASKTLSLGTVLLNQKLMVAEFKSEMGVYDPRLLNPLIELAATQQEIEDYVGANVTLREALQVTRINDGLYAPNQLAILDSIIANEASLENWPAVDNHYEFMLHLLLRIYSFEDTELEIGLEKVSSWHVSAFNNDIDDRSLEHLLRANKVFHYRLQTAEQTLDEDDPKFSFLRLNIATAEENLEWIRRERAALQDIM
;
A
#
# COMPACT_ATOMS: atom_id res chain seq x y z
N MET A 1 -16.26 11.84 -56.10
CA MET A 1 -16.61 10.53 -55.51
C MET A 1 -15.34 9.71 -55.43
N GLN A 2 -14.54 9.88 -54.37
CA GLN A 2 -13.37 9.07 -54.10
C GLN A 2 -13.36 8.76 -52.61
N MET A 3 -13.49 7.48 -52.32
CA MET A 3 -13.45 6.92 -50.97
C MET A 3 -11.95 6.76 -50.56
N THR A 4 -11.54 7.40 -49.49
CA THR A 4 -10.26 7.17 -48.85
C THR A 4 -10.42 6.06 -47.81
N HIS A 5 -9.80 4.91 -48.11
CA HIS A 5 -9.64 3.79 -47.18
C HIS A 5 -8.67 4.14 -46.07
N SER A 6 -9.22 4.26 -44.86
CA SER A 6 -8.40 4.25 -43.63
C SER A 6 -7.84 2.85 -43.42
N LYS A 7 -6.53 2.69 -43.52
CA LYS A 7 -5.83 1.47 -43.10
C LYS A 7 -5.62 1.51 -41.59
N SER A 8 -6.41 0.70 -40.88
CA SER A 8 -6.15 0.34 -39.48
C SER A 8 -4.86 -0.47 -39.41
N LEU A 9 -3.83 0.12 -38.84
CA LEU A 9 -2.59 -0.59 -38.44
C LEU A 9 -2.89 -1.41 -37.19
N LYS A 10 -3.11 -2.71 -37.36
CA LYS A 10 -3.06 -3.69 -36.29
C LYS A 10 -1.61 -3.75 -35.78
N VAL A 11 -1.35 -3.15 -34.63
CA VAL A 11 -0.15 -3.42 -33.88
C VAL A 11 -0.23 -4.86 -33.38
N SER A 12 0.62 -5.70 -33.95
CA SER A 12 0.77 -7.10 -33.57
C SER A 12 1.35 -7.17 -32.16
N GLY A 13 0.47 -7.40 -31.19
CA GLY A 13 0.86 -7.68 -29.81
C GLY A 13 1.65 -8.99 -29.76
N ARG A 14 2.94 -8.92 -29.56
CA ARG A 14 3.71 -10.06 -29.08
C ARG A 14 3.42 -10.21 -27.59
N PRO A 15 3.10 -11.41 -27.12
CA PRO A 15 2.78 -11.62 -25.71
C PRO A 15 4.03 -11.42 -24.84
N TRP A 16 3.94 -10.48 -23.93
CA TRP A 16 4.94 -10.10 -22.94
C TRP A 16 5.16 -11.14 -21.82
N HIS A 17 4.63 -12.36 -22.01
CA HIS A 17 4.51 -13.36 -20.94
C HIS A 17 5.68 -14.34 -20.79
N SER A 18 6.87 -14.06 -21.32
CA SER A 18 7.87 -15.14 -21.34
C SER A 18 9.15 -14.95 -20.53
N LYS A 19 9.28 -13.95 -19.64
CA LYS A 19 10.50 -13.85 -18.80
C LYS A 19 10.34 -13.40 -17.35
N ILE A 20 9.14 -13.44 -16.76
CA ILE A 20 9.00 -13.32 -15.30
C ILE A 20 8.17 -14.50 -14.80
N ALA A 21 8.80 -15.68 -14.84
CA ALA A 21 8.39 -16.78 -13.97
C ALA A 21 9.38 -16.80 -12.82
N ILE A 22 8.86 -16.85 -11.63
CA ILE A 22 9.37 -17.40 -10.36
C ILE A 22 8.91 -16.50 -9.23
N PHE A 23 7.70 -16.74 -8.78
CA PHE A 23 7.37 -17.03 -7.39
C PHE A 23 6.00 -17.70 -7.36
N ALA A 24 6.04 -19.03 -7.64
CA ALA A 24 4.91 -19.89 -7.34
C ALA A 24 4.97 -20.21 -5.85
N LEU A 25 4.01 -19.72 -5.08
CA LEU A 25 3.70 -20.29 -3.78
C LEU A 25 2.46 -21.16 -3.90
N LEU A 26 2.69 -22.45 -3.70
CA LEU A 26 1.73 -23.51 -3.53
C LEU A 26 0.70 -23.13 -2.45
N GLY A 27 -0.55 -22.96 -2.85
CA GLY A 27 -1.71 -22.95 -1.98
C GLY A 27 -2.59 -24.15 -2.30
N LEU A 28 -2.56 -25.17 -1.45
CA LEU A 28 -3.41 -26.36 -1.52
C LEU A 28 -4.89 -25.96 -1.46
N ALA A 29 -5.62 -26.28 -2.53
CA ALA A 29 -7.07 -26.37 -2.49
C ALA A 29 -7.46 -27.68 -1.80
N LEU A 30 -8.05 -27.61 -0.62
CA LEU A 30 -8.81 -28.69 -0.03
C LEU A 30 -10.29 -28.37 -0.05
N LEU A 31 -10.99 -29.19 -0.79
CA LEU A 31 -12.43 -29.32 -0.88
C LEU A 31 -13.05 -29.60 0.49
N ALA A 32 -14.01 -28.81 0.89
CA ALA A 32 -15.03 -29.21 1.85
C ALA A 32 -16.35 -28.48 1.57
N ASN A 33 -17.14 -29.01 0.66
CA ASN A 33 -18.57 -28.88 0.70
C ASN A 33 -19.05 -29.64 1.93
N TRP A 34 -19.69 -28.92 2.88
CA TRP A 34 -20.81 -29.44 3.70
C TRP A 34 -21.24 -28.38 4.71
N SER A 35 -22.54 -28.11 4.76
CA SER A 35 -23.29 -27.28 5.73
C SER A 35 -23.64 -25.84 5.31
N GLN A 36 -24.55 -25.73 4.39
CA GLN A 36 -25.19 -24.45 4.05
C GLN A 36 -26.45 -24.13 4.87
N ALA A 37 -26.70 -24.81 5.97
CA ALA A 37 -27.93 -24.63 6.76
C ALA A 37 -27.77 -24.09 8.19
N GLN A 38 -26.54 -23.82 8.66
CA GLN A 38 -26.28 -23.24 9.99
C GLN A 38 -25.56 -21.87 9.97
N SER A 39 -25.26 -21.32 8.77
CA SER A 39 -24.47 -20.08 8.68
C SER A 39 -25.29 -18.79 8.73
N THR A 40 -26.58 -18.82 8.46
CA THR A 40 -27.41 -17.59 8.41
C THR A 40 -27.74 -17.02 9.78
N ASP A 41 -27.99 -17.84 10.79
CA ASP A 41 -28.30 -17.37 12.16
C ASP A 41 -27.06 -16.83 12.88
N SER A 42 -25.89 -17.43 12.66
CA SER A 42 -24.64 -16.98 13.29
C SER A 42 -24.12 -15.66 12.69
N THR A 43 -24.28 -15.46 11.39
CA THR A 43 -23.91 -14.21 10.70
C THR A 43 -24.82 -13.06 11.11
N ALA A 44 -26.13 -13.27 11.17
CA ALA A 44 -27.08 -12.25 11.62
C ALA A 44 -26.84 -11.84 13.06
N SER A 45 -26.58 -12.80 13.96
CA SER A 45 -26.25 -12.54 15.36
C SER A 45 -24.92 -11.78 15.51
N LYS A 46 -23.89 -12.14 14.73
CA LYS A 46 -22.60 -11.43 14.71
C LYS A 46 -22.76 -9.99 14.20
N THR A 47 -23.53 -9.77 13.14
CA THR A 47 -23.76 -8.43 12.58
C THR A 47 -24.52 -7.52 13.55
N LEU A 48 -25.53 -8.06 14.25
CA LEU A 48 -26.26 -7.31 15.29
C LEU A 48 -25.35 -6.98 16.49
N SER A 49 -24.46 -7.89 16.89
CA SER A 49 -23.50 -7.65 17.98
C SER A 49 -22.48 -6.58 17.59
N LEU A 50 -21.93 -6.63 16.37
CA LEU A 50 -20.99 -5.63 15.85
C LEU A 50 -21.65 -4.25 15.73
N GLY A 51 -22.89 -4.16 15.29
CA GLY A 51 -23.65 -2.91 15.24
C GLY A 51 -23.81 -2.26 16.61
N THR A 52 -24.07 -3.07 17.66
CA THR A 52 -24.16 -2.57 19.04
C THR A 52 -22.79 -2.10 19.56
N VAL A 53 -21.73 -2.86 19.30
CA VAL A 53 -20.35 -2.47 19.66
C VAL A 53 -19.98 -1.16 18.99
N LEU A 54 -20.23 -1.02 17.69
CA LEU A 54 -19.95 0.19 16.92
C LEU A 54 -20.67 1.42 17.50
N LEU A 55 -21.96 1.27 17.84
CA LEU A 55 -22.73 2.37 18.43
C LEU A 55 -22.14 2.79 19.79
N ASN A 56 -21.82 1.83 20.65
CA ASN A 56 -21.24 2.11 21.96
C ASN A 56 -19.87 2.79 21.83
N GLN A 57 -19.02 2.34 20.91
CA GLN A 57 -17.72 2.96 20.66
C GLN A 57 -17.87 4.41 20.15
N LYS A 58 -18.81 4.65 19.22
CA LYS A 58 -19.11 6.02 18.72
C LYS A 58 -19.56 6.94 19.86
N LEU A 59 -20.44 6.46 20.73
CA LEU A 59 -20.91 7.22 21.90
C LEU A 59 -19.76 7.52 22.87
N MET A 60 -18.94 6.52 23.19
CA MET A 60 -17.78 6.67 24.08
C MET A 60 -16.76 7.68 23.50
N VAL A 61 -16.44 7.60 22.22
CA VAL A 61 -15.55 8.57 21.56
C VAL A 61 -16.15 9.98 21.59
N ALA A 62 -17.46 10.13 21.37
CA ALA A 62 -18.13 11.42 21.43
C ALA A 62 -18.13 12.00 22.85
N GLU A 63 -18.37 11.19 23.88
CA GLU A 63 -18.29 11.57 25.29
C GLU A 63 -16.87 12.03 25.65
N PHE A 64 -15.85 11.24 25.32
CA PHE A 64 -14.45 11.60 25.57
C PHE A 64 -14.06 12.91 24.90
N LYS A 65 -14.49 13.14 23.65
CA LYS A 65 -14.25 14.41 22.95
C LYS A 65 -14.91 15.60 23.67
N SER A 66 -16.11 15.40 24.22
CA SER A 66 -16.83 16.47 24.91
C SER A 66 -16.23 16.80 26.29
N GLU A 67 -15.69 15.80 26.98
CA GLU A 67 -15.14 15.96 28.33
C GLU A 67 -13.67 16.43 28.33
N MET A 68 -12.87 15.87 27.44
CA MET A 68 -11.42 16.04 27.45
C MET A 68 -10.87 16.87 26.27
N GLY A 69 -11.72 17.12 25.27
CA GLY A 69 -11.33 17.81 24.05
C GLY A 69 -10.91 16.84 22.94
N VAL A 70 -11.01 17.31 21.69
CA VAL A 70 -10.83 16.51 20.47
C VAL A 70 -9.40 16.04 20.18
N TYR A 71 -8.42 16.54 20.92
CA TYR A 71 -7.00 16.21 20.76
C TYR A 71 -6.38 15.56 22.00
N ASP A 72 -7.21 15.15 22.98
CA ASP A 72 -6.69 14.46 24.15
C ASP A 72 -6.03 13.12 23.75
N PRO A 73 -4.80 12.83 24.22
CA PRO A 73 -4.07 11.61 23.84
C PRO A 73 -4.81 10.33 24.21
N ARG A 74 -5.70 10.37 25.21
CA ARG A 74 -6.54 9.22 25.62
C ARG A 74 -7.55 8.81 24.55
N LEU A 75 -7.82 9.67 23.55
CA LEU A 75 -8.67 9.33 22.41
C LEU A 75 -8.02 8.36 21.43
N LEU A 76 -6.69 8.21 21.43
CA LEU A 76 -5.98 7.45 20.41
C LEU A 76 -6.48 5.99 20.34
N ASN A 77 -6.46 5.27 21.46
CA ASN A 77 -6.89 3.87 21.48
C ASN A 77 -8.39 3.70 21.15
N PRO A 78 -9.33 4.46 21.74
CA PRO A 78 -10.74 4.40 21.35
C PRO A 78 -10.99 4.67 19.86
N LEU A 79 -10.23 5.57 19.23
CA LEU A 79 -10.34 5.83 17.78
C LEU A 79 -9.81 4.65 16.96
N ILE A 80 -8.70 4.05 17.35
CA ILE A 80 -8.16 2.86 16.67
C ILE A 80 -9.12 1.68 16.77
N GLU A 81 -9.70 1.43 17.96
CA GLU A 81 -10.69 0.37 18.16
C GLU A 81 -11.98 0.59 17.37
N LEU A 82 -12.47 1.83 17.33
CA LEU A 82 -13.63 2.21 16.51
C LEU A 82 -13.35 1.97 15.03
N ALA A 83 -12.18 2.38 14.53
CA ALA A 83 -11.79 2.16 13.15
C ALA A 83 -11.68 0.66 12.81
N ALA A 84 -11.13 -0.15 13.72
CA ALA A 84 -11.05 -1.60 13.53
C ALA A 84 -12.44 -2.24 13.43
N THR A 85 -13.40 -1.83 14.27
CA THR A 85 -14.79 -2.31 14.18
C THR A 85 -15.46 -1.85 12.87
N GLN A 86 -15.17 -0.64 12.40
CA GLN A 86 -15.64 -0.16 11.10
C GLN A 86 -15.06 -0.99 9.95
N GLN A 87 -13.78 -1.37 10.01
CA GLN A 87 -13.15 -2.28 9.04
C GLN A 87 -13.80 -3.67 9.05
N GLU A 88 -14.12 -4.23 10.21
CA GLU A 88 -14.80 -5.54 10.33
C GLU A 88 -16.17 -5.59 9.66
N ILE A 89 -16.86 -4.44 9.58
CA ILE A 89 -18.14 -4.31 8.86
C ILE A 89 -17.98 -3.73 7.45
N GLU A 90 -16.75 -3.66 6.95
CA GLU A 90 -16.39 -3.13 5.62
C GLU A 90 -16.75 -1.64 5.41
N ASP A 91 -16.98 -0.88 6.50
CA ASP A 91 -17.11 0.58 6.44
C ASP A 91 -15.72 1.24 6.34
N TYR A 92 -15.00 0.98 5.26
CA TYR A 92 -13.64 1.49 5.04
C TYR A 92 -13.60 3.01 4.95
N VAL A 93 -14.64 3.63 4.43
CA VAL A 93 -14.75 5.10 4.36
C VAL A 93 -14.85 5.69 5.78
N GLY A 94 -15.74 5.15 6.60
CA GLY A 94 -15.87 5.55 8.00
C GLY A 94 -14.59 5.28 8.79
N ALA A 95 -13.97 4.11 8.61
CA ALA A 95 -12.69 3.77 9.23
C ALA A 95 -11.60 4.79 8.89
N ASN A 96 -11.49 5.22 7.63
CA ASN A 96 -10.52 6.22 7.21
C ASN A 96 -10.78 7.60 7.85
N VAL A 97 -12.03 8.00 8.04
CA VAL A 97 -12.36 9.23 8.79
C VAL A 97 -11.84 9.12 10.22
N THR A 98 -12.14 8.01 10.89
CA THR A 98 -11.72 7.76 12.27
C THR A 98 -10.19 7.67 12.43
N LEU A 99 -9.51 6.99 11.50
CA LEU A 99 -8.05 6.88 11.50
C LEU A 99 -7.35 8.22 11.24
N ARG A 100 -7.93 9.08 10.40
CA ARG A 100 -7.40 10.46 10.21
C ARG A 100 -7.50 11.28 11.49
N GLU A 101 -8.57 11.11 12.29
CA GLU A 101 -8.65 11.73 13.61
C GLU A 101 -7.57 11.17 14.55
N ALA A 102 -7.37 9.85 14.60
CA ALA A 102 -6.30 9.23 15.37
C ALA A 102 -4.91 9.76 14.97
N LEU A 103 -4.67 9.90 13.66
CA LEU A 103 -3.43 10.47 13.13
C LEU A 103 -3.24 11.92 13.59
N GLN A 104 -4.32 12.71 13.64
CA GLN A 104 -4.26 14.09 14.12
C GLN A 104 -3.97 14.16 15.63
N VAL A 105 -4.60 13.30 16.44
CA VAL A 105 -4.30 13.19 17.87
C VAL A 105 -2.83 12.85 18.09
N THR A 106 -2.31 11.87 17.37
CA THR A 106 -0.89 11.48 17.40
C THR A 106 0.04 12.64 17.06
N ARG A 107 -0.23 13.36 15.97
CA ARG A 107 0.61 14.48 15.54
C ARG A 107 0.67 15.63 16.54
N ILE A 108 -0.43 15.91 17.20
CA ILE A 108 -0.52 16.99 18.18
C ILE A 108 0.21 16.64 19.48
N ASN A 109 0.12 15.37 19.92
CA ASN A 109 0.67 14.96 21.20
C ASN A 109 2.11 14.44 21.10
N ASP A 110 2.43 13.67 20.04
CA ASP A 110 3.72 12.99 19.92
C ASP A 110 4.65 13.64 18.87
N GLY A 111 4.09 14.56 18.07
CA GLY A 111 4.82 15.30 17.05
C GLY A 111 4.60 14.82 15.62
N LEU A 112 5.05 15.66 14.66
CA LEU A 112 4.82 15.44 13.22
C LEU A 112 5.53 14.19 12.66
N TYR A 113 6.55 13.70 13.33
CA TYR A 113 7.37 12.56 12.92
C TYR A 113 7.35 11.42 13.96
N ALA A 114 6.23 11.28 14.67
CA ALA A 114 6.08 10.22 15.66
C ALA A 114 5.95 8.84 14.97
N PRO A 115 6.72 7.82 15.42
CA PRO A 115 6.71 6.49 14.77
C PRO A 115 5.36 5.79 14.77
N ASN A 116 4.52 6.02 15.77
CA ASN A 116 3.17 5.43 15.87
C ASN A 116 2.21 5.89 14.75
N GLN A 117 2.54 6.94 14.00
CA GLN A 117 1.79 7.29 12.77
C GLN A 117 1.88 6.21 11.69
N LEU A 118 2.97 5.44 11.63
CA LEU A 118 3.18 4.43 10.59
C LEU A 118 2.12 3.33 10.64
N ALA A 119 1.75 2.84 11.84
CA ALA A 119 0.70 1.84 11.99
C ALA A 119 -0.68 2.36 11.58
N ILE A 120 -0.98 3.63 11.86
CA ILE A 120 -2.24 4.26 11.44
C ILE A 120 -2.27 4.40 9.92
N LEU A 121 -1.15 4.80 9.30
CA LEU A 121 -1.04 4.88 7.84
C LEU A 121 -1.18 3.51 7.17
N ASP A 122 -0.58 2.45 7.72
CA ASP A 122 -0.78 1.09 7.21
C ASP A 122 -2.28 0.74 7.15
N SER A 123 -3.04 1.07 8.19
CA SER A 123 -4.48 0.82 8.23
C SER A 123 -5.25 1.64 7.20
N ILE A 124 -4.89 2.92 7.01
CA ILE A 124 -5.50 3.78 5.99
C ILE A 124 -5.20 3.25 4.58
N ILE A 125 -3.96 2.85 4.31
CA ILE A 125 -3.54 2.26 3.02
C ILE A 125 -4.34 0.99 2.73
N ALA A 126 -4.50 0.11 3.70
CA ALA A 126 -5.27 -1.11 3.54
C ALA A 126 -6.75 -0.82 3.20
N ASN A 127 -7.35 0.17 3.85
CA ASN A 127 -8.72 0.60 3.56
C ASN A 127 -8.85 1.22 2.16
N GLU A 128 -7.92 2.10 1.77
CA GLU A 128 -7.94 2.71 0.43
C GLU A 128 -7.73 1.64 -0.67
N ALA A 129 -6.90 0.63 -0.41
CA ALA A 129 -6.73 -0.51 -1.31
C ALA A 129 -8.01 -1.35 -1.43
N SER A 130 -8.73 -1.58 -0.30
CA SER A 130 -10.04 -2.25 -0.32
C SER A 130 -11.10 -1.47 -1.08
N LEU A 131 -10.96 -0.16 -1.16
CA LEU A 131 -11.81 0.74 -1.95
C LEU A 131 -11.34 0.91 -3.40
N GLU A 132 -10.25 0.23 -3.79
CA GLU A 132 -9.58 0.40 -5.10
C GLU A 132 -9.18 1.86 -5.41
N ASN A 133 -8.99 2.67 -4.36
CA ASN A 133 -8.59 4.07 -4.49
C ASN A 133 -7.06 4.19 -4.64
N TRP A 134 -6.56 3.70 -5.77
CA TRP A 134 -5.12 3.61 -6.04
C TRP A 134 -4.35 4.94 -5.96
N PRO A 135 -4.93 6.07 -6.40
CA PRO A 135 -4.26 7.36 -6.21
C PRO A 135 -4.05 7.73 -4.73
N ALA A 136 -4.99 7.38 -3.85
CA ALA A 136 -4.83 7.61 -2.41
C ALA A 136 -3.81 6.65 -1.80
N VAL A 137 -3.81 5.37 -2.20
CA VAL A 137 -2.80 4.39 -1.81
C VAL A 137 -1.40 4.90 -2.13
N ASP A 138 -1.18 5.38 -3.36
CA ASP A 138 0.10 5.90 -3.81
C ASP A 138 0.55 7.12 -3.00
N ASN A 139 -0.34 8.09 -2.79
CA ASN A 139 -0.07 9.27 -1.97
C ASN A 139 0.29 8.91 -0.52
N HIS A 140 -0.36 7.90 0.06
CA HIS A 140 -0.05 7.45 1.41
C HIS A 140 1.28 6.73 1.51
N TYR A 141 1.67 5.94 0.50
CA TYR A 141 3.01 5.35 0.45
C TYR A 141 4.11 6.39 0.26
N GLU A 142 3.89 7.44 -0.53
CA GLU A 142 4.82 8.58 -0.60
C GLU A 142 4.99 9.28 0.74
N PHE A 143 3.87 9.52 1.43
CA PHE A 143 3.91 10.10 2.77
C PHE A 143 4.60 9.18 3.78
N MET A 144 4.34 7.87 3.71
CA MET A 144 5.05 6.87 4.53
C MET A 144 6.56 6.91 4.29
N LEU A 145 7.01 6.93 3.04
CA LEU A 145 8.44 7.05 2.71
C LEU A 145 9.05 8.33 3.32
N HIS A 146 8.34 9.46 3.19
CA HIS A 146 8.77 10.70 3.80
C HIS A 146 8.93 10.59 5.32
N LEU A 147 7.98 9.99 6.01
CA LEU A 147 8.04 9.77 7.46
C LEU A 147 9.20 8.85 7.83
N LEU A 148 9.35 7.70 7.16
CA LEU A 148 10.41 6.73 7.43
C LEU A 148 11.79 7.39 7.39
N LEU A 149 12.07 8.17 6.35
CA LEU A 149 13.34 8.89 6.17
C LEU A 149 13.54 10.07 7.14
N ARG A 150 12.50 10.45 7.89
CA ARG A 150 12.57 11.48 8.95
C ARG A 150 12.68 10.90 10.34
N ILE A 151 12.12 9.71 10.53
CA ILE A 151 12.08 9.03 11.83
C ILE A 151 13.35 8.22 12.05
N TYR A 152 13.83 7.53 11.01
CA TYR A 152 14.91 6.54 11.10
C TYR A 152 16.15 6.97 10.32
N SER A 153 17.31 6.58 10.83
CA SER A 153 18.58 6.62 10.11
C SER A 153 18.79 5.35 9.28
N PHE A 154 19.78 5.35 8.37
CA PHE A 154 20.13 4.16 7.59
C PHE A 154 20.76 3.02 8.41
N GLU A 155 21.05 3.26 9.68
CA GLU A 155 21.53 2.26 10.63
C GLU A 155 20.39 1.54 11.37
N ASP A 156 19.14 2.03 11.22
CA ASP A 156 17.98 1.47 11.90
C ASP A 156 17.33 0.37 11.06
N THR A 157 17.16 -0.81 11.63
CA THR A 157 16.52 -1.95 10.96
C THR A 157 15.05 -1.71 10.65
N GLU A 158 14.38 -0.86 11.42
CA GLU A 158 13.01 -0.43 11.22
C GLU A 158 12.83 0.33 9.90
N LEU A 159 13.86 1.08 9.46
CA LEU A 159 13.84 1.73 8.15
C LEU A 159 13.69 0.72 7.03
N GLU A 160 14.45 -0.38 7.06
CA GLU A 160 14.39 -1.41 6.02
C GLU A 160 13.00 -2.05 5.93
N ILE A 161 12.36 -2.34 7.07
CA ILE A 161 11.01 -2.91 7.11
C ILE A 161 10.00 -1.98 6.41
N GLY A 162 10.10 -0.69 6.68
CA GLY A 162 9.24 0.32 6.05
C GLY A 162 9.54 0.50 4.55
N LEU A 163 10.81 0.57 4.16
CA LEU A 163 11.23 0.69 2.76
C LEU A 163 10.84 -0.53 1.93
N GLU A 164 10.85 -1.74 2.53
CA GLU A 164 10.38 -2.96 1.87
C GLU A 164 8.90 -2.85 1.47
N LYS A 165 8.04 -2.36 2.37
CA LYS A 165 6.62 -2.12 2.08
C LYS A 165 6.45 -1.14 0.91
N VAL A 166 7.15 -0.01 0.95
CA VAL A 166 7.08 1.02 -0.10
C VAL A 166 7.56 0.49 -1.44
N SER A 167 8.71 -0.21 -1.48
CA SER A 167 9.21 -0.80 -2.74
C SER A 167 8.28 -1.88 -3.28
N SER A 168 7.70 -2.71 -2.40
CA SER A 168 6.75 -3.76 -2.79
C SER A 168 5.47 -3.19 -3.41
N TRP A 169 4.96 -2.08 -2.88
CA TRP A 169 3.85 -1.36 -3.49
C TRP A 169 4.19 -0.94 -4.92
N HIS A 170 5.29 -0.20 -5.11
CA HIS A 170 5.64 0.32 -6.44
C HIS A 170 5.95 -0.79 -7.45
N VAL A 171 6.58 -1.89 -7.03
CA VAL A 171 6.80 -3.08 -7.87
C VAL A 171 5.46 -3.72 -8.25
N SER A 172 4.53 -3.85 -7.31
CA SER A 172 3.20 -4.40 -7.57
C SER A 172 2.41 -3.51 -8.52
N ALA A 173 2.42 -2.20 -8.31
CA ALA A 173 1.72 -1.23 -9.15
C ALA A 173 2.30 -1.21 -10.58
N PHE A 174 3.63 -1.29 -10.73
CA PHE A 174 4.29 -1.43 -12.03
C PHE A 174 3.91 -2.72 -12.74
N ASN A 175 3.99 -3.87 -12.06
CA ASN A 175 3.74 -5.18 -12.67
C ASN A 175 2.29 -5.40 -13.09
N ASN A 176 1.36 -4.77 -12.41
CA ASN A 176 -0.08 -4.91 -12.65
C ASN A 176 -0.69 -3.73 -13.42
N ASP A 177 0.11 -2.72 -13.76
CA ASP A 177 -0.32 -1.49 -14.45
C ASP A 177 -1.56 -0.86 -13.82
N ILE A 178 -1.51 -0.69 -12.49
CA ILE A 178 -2.69 -0.41 -11.65
C ILE A 178 -3.37 0.92 -12.01
N ASP A 179 -2.60 1.93 -12.46
CA ASP A 179 -3.08 3.31 -12.63
C ASP A 179 -2.50 4.03 -13.85
N ASP A 180 -2.07 3.29 -14.85
CA ASP A 180 -1.43 3.80 -16.08
C ASP A 180 -0.13 4.62 -15.84
N ARG A 181 0.45 4.53 -14.60
CA ARG A 181 1.67 5.25 -14.21
C ARG A 181 2.88 4.35 -14.03
N SER A 182 2.95 3.26 -14.79
CA SER A 182 3.99 2.22 -14.68
C SER A 182 5.41 2.78 -14.65
N LEU A 183 5.73 3.78 -15.49
CA LEU A 183 7.06 4.41 -15.47
C LEU A 183 7.35 5.13 -14.15
N GLU A 184 6.37 5.81 -13.58
CA GLU A 184 6.53 6.52 -12.32
C GLU A 184 6.75 5.54 -11.16
N HIS A 185 5.97 4.47 -11.11
CA HIS A 185 6.17 3.40 -10.14
C HIS A 185 7.53 2.73 -10.26
N LEU A 186 8.01 2.49 -11.48
CA LEU A 186 9.34 1.92 -11.70
C LEU A 186 10.46 2.85 -11.21
N LEU A 187 10.35 4.16 -11.49
CA LEU A 187 11.30 5.16 -10.99
C LEU A 187 11.32 5.21 -9.46
N ARG A 188 10.15 5.18 -8.83
CA ARG A 188 10.01 5.20 -7.37
C ARG A 188 10.53 3.91 -6.74
N ALA A 189 10.21 2.75 -7.32
CA ALA A 189 10.76 1.46 -6.88
C ALA A 189 12.29 1.47 -6.91
N ASN A 190 12.88 1.90 -8.02
CA ASN A 190 14.34 1.99 -8.16
C ASN A 190 14.96 2.89 -7.08
N LYS A 191 14.38 4.07 -6.85
CA LYS A 191 14.85 4.98 -5.78
C LYS A 191 14.80 4.33 -4.40
N VAL A 192 13.72 3.62 -4.08
CA VAL A 192 13.56 2.95 -2.78
C VAL A 192 14.53 1.77 -2.65
N PHE A 193 14.81 1.02 -3.72
CA PHE A 193 15.84 -0.04 -3.71
C PHE A 193 17.23 0.51 -3.40
N HIS A 194 17.58 1.69 -3.87
CA HIS A 194 18.84 2.34 -3.50
C HIS A 194 18.88 2.70 -2.00
N TYR A 195 17.78 3.19 -1.41
CA TYR A 195 17.73 3.42 0.03
C TYR A 195 17.86 2.11 0.83
N ARG A 196 17.20 1.04 0.38
CA ARG A 196 17.31 -0.29 1.00
C ARG A 196 18.75 -0.83 0.91
N LEU A 197 19.41 -0.63 -0.23
CA LEU A 197 20.82 -1.02 -0.39
C LEU A 197 21.71 -0.25 0.58
N GLN A 198 21.52 1.06 0.71
CA GLN A 198 22.25 1.88 1.67
C GLN A 198 22.02 1.44 3.12
N THR A 199 20.77 1.09 3.49
CA THR A 199 20.47 0.53 4.82
C THR A 199 21.17 -0.81 5.03
N ALA A 200 21.15 -1.70 4.02
CA ALA A 200 21.84 -2.99 4.10
C ALA A 200 23.35 -2.82 4.30
N GLU A 201 23.98 -1.86 3.64
CA GLU A 201 25.41 -1.55 3.78
C GLU A 201 25.80 -1.08 5.21
N GLN A 202 24.84 -0.57 5.98
CA GLN A 202 25.07 -0.12 7.36
C GLN A 202 24.70 -1.17 8.41
N THR A 203 23.84 -2.14 8.06
CA THR A 203 23.19 -3.03 9.03
C THR A 203 23.52 -4.51 8.86
N LEU A 204 24.07 -4.93 7.72
CA LEU A 204 24.28 -6.34 7.36
C LEU A 204 25.75 -6.64 7.09
N ASP A 205 26.13 -7.91 7.23
CA ASP A 205 27.43 -8.41 6.85
C ASP A 205 27.60 -8.44 5.32
N GLU A 206 28.83 -8.27 4.80
CA GLU A 206 29.12 -8.11 3.37
C GLU A 206 28.64 -9.29 2.49
N ASP A 207 28.52 -10.49 3.05
CA ASP A 207 28.09 -11.72 2.38
C ASP A 207 26.58 -11.98 2.48
N ASP A 208 25.80 -11.08 3.08
CA ASP A 208 24.36 -11.24 3.22
C ASP A 208 23.68 -11.34 1.83
N PRO A 209 22.86 -12.37 1.59
CA PRO A 209 22.20 -12.59 0.30
C PRO A 209 21.28 -11.44 -0.12
N LYS A 210 20.87 -10.58 0.80
CA LYS A 210 20.05 -9.38 0.54
C LYS A 210 20.74 -8.41 -0.42
N PHE A 211 22.09 -8.31 -0.37
CA PHE A 211 22.83 -7.49 -1.33
C PHE A 211 22.62 -7.93 -2.78
N SER A 212 22.72 -9.23 -3.03
CA SER A 212 22.51 -9.78 -4.37
C SER A 212 21.10 -9.54 -4.85
N PHE A 213 20.11 -9.71 -3.98
CA PHE A 213 18.70 -9.43 -4.26
C PHE A 213 18.47 -7.95 -4.60
N LEU A 214 18.97 -7.01 -3.79
CA LEU A 214 18.77 -5.58 -4.00
C LEU A 214 19.48 -5.09 -5.27
N ARG A 215 20.73 -5.51 -5.50
CA ARG A 215 21.48 -5.17 -6.71
C ARG A 215 20.80 -5.70 -7.97
N LEU A 216 20.25 -6.91 -7.93
CA LEU A 216 19.49 -7.46 -9.06
C LEU A 216 18.23 -6.63 -9.35
N ASN A 217 17.47 -6.24 -8.32
CA ASN A 217 16.28 -5.41 -8.51
C ASN A 217 16.62 -4.02 -9.07
N ILE A 218 17.69 -3.40 -8.59
CA ILE A 218 18.20 -2.12 -9.13
C ILE A 218 18.56 -2.29 -10.60
N ALA A 219 19.39 -3.27 -10.94
CA ALA A 219 19.80 -3.51 -12.33
C ALA A 219 18.62 -3.78 -13.25
N THR A 220 17.64 -4.57 -12.80
CA THR A 220 16.42 -4.85 -13.57
C THR A 220 15.56 -3.59 -13.76
N ALA A 221 15.43 -2.76 -12.74
CA ALA A 221 14.69 -1.50 -12.85
C ALA A 221 15.38 -0.53 -13.83
N GLU A 222 16.70 -0.40 -13.77
CA GLU A 222 17.49 0.44 -14.66
C GLU A 222 17.42 -0.03 -16.12
N GLU A 223 17.51 -1.33 -16.39
CA GLU A 223 17.36 -1.91 -17.72
C GLU A 223 15.96 -1.60 -18.30
N ASN A 224 14.91 -1.77 -17.52
CA ASN A 224 13.55 -1.45 -17.94
C ASN A 224 13.37 0.06 -18.20
N LEU A 225 13.94 0.93 -17.36
CA LEU A 225 13.92 2.38 -17.56
C LEU A 225 14.64 2.80 -18.84
N GLU A 226 15.80 2.20 -19.16
CA GLU A 226 16.51 2.44 -20.40
C GLU A 226 15.71 1.98 -21.62
N TRP A 227 15.09 0.79 -21.52
CA TRP A 227 14.25 0.28 -22.60
C TRP A 227 13.08 1.24 -22.89
N ILE A 228 12.35 1.69 -21.86
CA ILE A 228 11.24 2.65 -22.01
C ILE A 228 11.71 3.97 -22.62
N ARG A 229 12.89 4.48 -22.25
CA ARG A 229 13.47 5.70 -22.81
C ARG A 229 13.76 5.54 -24.32
N ARG A 230 14.34 4.41 -24.73
CA ARG A 230 14.64 4.10 -26.14
C ARG A 230 13.36 4.01 -26.97
N GLU A 231 12.34 3.33 -26.48
CA GLU A 231 11.03 3.24 -27.14
C GLU A 231 10.40 4.61 -27.34
N ARG A 232 10.41 5.46 -26.32
CA ARG A 232 9.86 6.82 -26.43
C ARG A 232 10.64 7.68 -27.42
N ALA A 233 11.96 7.59 -27.44
CA ALA A 233 12.78 8.32 -28.41
C ALA A 233 12.47 7.86 -29.85
N ALA A 234 12.37 6.56 -30.08
CA ALA A 234 12.04 6.02 -31.40
C ALA A 234 10.66 6.47 -31.90
N LEU A 235 9.67 6.63 -31.02
CA LEU A 235 8.35 7.14 -31.38
C LEU A 235 8.36 8.64 -31.72
N GLN A 236 9.22 9.43 -31.09
CA GLN A 236 9.36 10.86 -31.38
C GLN A 236 10.03 11.12 -32.74
N ASP A 237 10.94 10.24 -33.15
CA ASP A 237 11.62 10.36 -34.47
C ASP A 237 10.71 10.02 -35.66
N ILE A 238 9.52 9.45 -35.41
CA ILE A 238 8.55 9.04 -36.46
C ILE A 238 7.44 10.09 -36.64
N MET A 239 7.26 11.02 -35.70
CA MET A 239 6.24 12.10 -35.77
C MET A 239 6.80 13.37 -36.41
#